data_f9d202675ed479286d38570a0ac4ea36
#
_entry.id   f9d202675ed479286d38570a0ac4ea36
#
_cell.length_a   1.000
_cell.length_b   1.000
_cell.length_c   1.000
_cell.angle_alpha   90.00
_cell.angle_beta   90.00
_cell.angle_gamma   90.00
#
_symmetry.space_group_name_H-M   'P 1'
#
loop_
_entity.id
_entity.type
_entity.pdbx_description
1 polymer ?
#
loop_
_entity_poly.entity_id
_entity_poly.type
_entity_poly.pdbx_seq_one_letter_code
_entity_poly.pdbx_strand_id
1 'polypeptide(L)'
;MKKYENGKWVLDDLVKNPSRQTFDKKINEIKKQSEKFAKNKSQLKPNISSKKFLQLLHEIEDITEKSSKIGGYAGLKFSENTQSDEATALLNRISQFGSVIQNKMLFFDLWWKKQVDDKNAKRLIKDAGELSDYLRYKRLVAKYALTEPEEKIINTLDVTGISALVKIYDKITNAFTYTVNVNGKKKTMSREELTTLVRNKNPKTREAAYKSLLTKYQENKGVIGQIYQNIVLNWKNEGIDMRGFSNPISIQNISNDVDDKTIDVMLEVCKKNAPVFQKYFKQKAKRVGVKKLRRYDLYAPSKKSAGERNYTFDQGTKLVLDSLNRFSPQIAEYAARVFNENHIDYSLRHGKRDGAFCSTPLPYITPFVLINYTGKTRDVFTLAHEIGHAVHSVASSQKSILVSDAPLPLAETASTYSELLLYDNISNQVSD
;
A
#
# COMPACT_ATOMS: atom_id res chain seq x y z
N MET A 1 17.95 -1.94 24.31
CA MET A 1 17.37 -2.14 22.98
C MET A 1 18.45 -2.66 22.05
N LYS A 2 18.19 -3.69 21.24
CA LYS A 2 19.11 -4.11 20.18
C LYS A 2 19.28 -2.96 19.20
N LYS A 3 20.51 -2.65 18.80
CA LYS A 3 20.79 -1.74 17.69
C LYS A 3 20.28 -2.39 16.41
N TYR A 4 19.48 -1.67 15.62
CA TYR A 4 19.03 -2.11 14.30
C TYR A 4 20.15 -1.80 13.29
N GLU A 5 21.05 -2.76 13.07
CA GLU A 5 22.32 -2.49 12.34
C GLU A 5 22.19 -2.56 10.82
N ASN A 6 21.24 -3.33 10.29
CA ASN A 6 21.28 -3.67 8.85
C ASN A 6 20.53 -2.69 7.94
N GLY A 7 19.61 -1.89 8.43
CA GLY A 7 18.82 -0.95 7.63
C GLY A 7 17.99 -1.57 6.49
N LYS A 8 17.93 -2.91 6.42
CA LYS A 8 17.21 -3.71 5.44
C LYS A 8 16.46 -4.81 6.14
N TRP A 9 15.30 -5.16 5.61
CA TRP A 9 14.51 -6.30 6.07
C TRP A 9 15.12 -7.66 5.72
N VAL A 10 14.67 -8.70 6.44
CA VAL A 10 14.98 -10.11 6.16
C VAL A 10 13.69 -10.76 5.64
N LEU A 11 13.74 -11.40 4.47
CA LEU A 11 12.56 -11.97 3.79
C LEU A 11 12.45 -13.50 3.92
N ASP A 12 13.20 -14.11 4.83
CA ASP A 12 13.29 -15.57 5.00
C ASP A 12 11.95 -16.19 5.43
N ASP A 13 11.09 -15.45 6.12
CA ASP A 13 9.76 -15.90 6.50
C ASP A 13 8.83 -16.11 5.29
N LEU A 14 9.12 -15.43 4.20
CA LEU A 14 8.44 -15.63 2.93
C LEU A 14 9.10 -16.73 2.11
N VAL A 15 10.41 -16.63 1.86
CA VAL A 15 11.14 -17.62 1.07
C VAL A 15 12.54 -17.82 1.62
N LYS A 16 12.80 -18.96 2.27
CA LYS A 16 14.15 -19.38 2.66
C LYS A 16 14.93 -19.82 1.44
N ASN A 17 16.22 -19.49 1.41
CA ASN A 17 17.16 -19.88 0.34
C ASN A 17 16.57 -19.57 -1.05
N PRO A 18 16.32 -18.29 -1.39
CA PRO A 18 15.69 -17.91 -2.64
C PRO A 18 16.61 -18.26 -3.82
N SER A 19 16.18 -19.21 -4.63
CA SER A 19 16.85 -19.63 -5.86
C SER A 19 15.83 -19.88 -6.94
N ARG A 20 16.24 -19.91 -8.20
CA ARG A 20 15.35 -20.28 -9.30
C ARG A 20 14.66 -21.64 -9.04
N GLN A 21 15.42 -22.62 -8.57
CA GLN A 21 14.91 -23.95 -8.25
C GLN A 21 13.84 -23.92 -7.12
N THR A 22 14.06 -23.10 -6.08
CA THR A 22 13.11 -22.90 -4.99
C THR A 22 11.78 -22.36 -5.53
N PHE A 23 11.83 -21.33 -6.37
CA PHE A 23 10.62 -20.77 -6.99
C PHE A 23 9.96 -21.74 -7.96
N ASP A 24 10.72 -22.48 -8.78
CA ASP A 24 10.19 -23.52 -9.67
C ASP A 24 9.41 -24.58 -8.91
N LYS A 25 9.94 -25.07 -7.79
CA LYS A 25 9.25 -26.03 -6.92
C LYS A 25 7.92 -25.47 -6.38
N LYS A 26 7.94 -24.23 -5.83
CA LYS A 26 6.73 -23.58 -5.28
C LYS A 26 5.68 -23.32 -6.36
N ILE A 27 6.08 -22.81 -7.52
CA ILE A 27 5.22 -22.59 -8.68
C ILE A 27 4.55 -23.89 -9.11
N ASN A 28 5.32 -24.98 -9.23
CA ASN A 28 4.77 -26.28 -9.63
C ASN A 28 3.79 -26.87 -8.59
N GLU A 29 4.05 -26.67 -7.29
CA GLU A 29 3.13 -27.06 -6.22
C GLU A 29 1.80 -26.31 -6.35
N ILE A 30 1.82 -24.99 -6.43
CA ILE A 30 0.61 -24.15 -6.56
C ILE A 30 -0.15 -24.51 -7.86
N LYS A 31 0.57 -24.71 -8.96
CA LYS A 31 -0.01 -25.11 -10.24
C LYS A 31 -0.79 -26.42 -10.10
N LYS A 32 -0.19 -27.46 -9.52
CA LYS A 32 -0.85 -28.76 -9.29
C LYS A 32 -2.11 -28.62 -8.42
N GLN A 33 -2.05 -27.80 -7.36
CA GLN A 33 -3.20 -27.55 -6.50
C GLN A 33 -4.32 -26.84 -7.26
N SER A 34 -4.01 -25.78 -8.03
CA SER A 34 -5.01 -25.06 -8.83
C SER A 34 -5.63 -25.96 -9.92
N GLU A 35 -4.86 -26.88 -10.49
CA GLU A 35 -5.37 -27.89 -11.45
C GLU A 35 -6.32 -28.90 -10.78
N LYS A 36 -5.99 -29.33 -9.56
CA LYS A 36 -6.89 -30.15 -8.74
C LYS A 36 -8.17 -29.39 -8.40
N PHE A 37 -8.05 -28.16 -7.94
CA PHE A 37 -9.20 -27.30 -7.62
C PHE A 37 -10.11 -27.10 -8.85
N ALA A 38 -9.56 -26.85 -10.04
CA ALA A 38 -10.31 -26.66 -11.27
C ALA A 38 -11.22 -27.86 -11.64
N LYS A 39 -10.88 -29.07 -11.24
CA LYS A 39 -11.73 -30.27 -11.45
C LYS A 39 -13.06 -30.19 -10.70
N ASN A 40 -13.19 -29.37 -9.68
CA ASN A 40 -14.44 -29.15 -8.96
C ASN A 40 -15.49 -28.38 -9.79
N LYS A 41 -15.13 -27.75 -10.92
CA LYS A 41 -16.04 -26.94 -11.75
C LYS A 41 -17.33 -27.70 -12.11
N SER A 42 -17.21 -28.95 -12.50
CA SER A 42 -18.38 -29.82 -12.86
C SER A 42 -19.28 -30.16 -11.68
N GLN A 43 -18.80 -30.00 -10.44
CA GLN A 43 -19.53 -30.33 -9.21
C GLN A 43 -20.27 -29.14 -8.62
N LEU A 44 -20.04 -27.92 -9.13
CA LEU A 44 -20.67 -26.71 -8.61
C LEU A 44 -22.14 -26.66 -9.01
N LYS A 45 -23.00 -26.78 -8.01
CA LYS A 45 -24.46 -26.63 -8.13
C LYS A 45 -24.94 -25.66 -7.05
N PRO A 46 -26.03 -24.89 -7.25
CA PRO A 46 -26.56 -23.98 -6.23
C PRO A 46 -26.85 -24.66 -4.89
N ASN A 47 -27.30 -25.91 -4.92
CA ASN A 47 -27.65 -26.71 -3.74
C ASN A 47 -26.48 -27.52 -3.15
N ILE A 48 -25.24 -27.18 -3.47
CA ILE A 48 -24.04 -27.79 -2.88
C ILE A 48 -24.13 -27.80 -1.34
N SER A 49 -23.64 -28.85 -0.68
CA SER A 49 -23.63 -28.89 0.77
C SER A 49 -22.68 -27.86 1.37
N SER A 50 -23.03 -27.30 2.54
CA SER A 50 -22.18 -26.34 3.25
C SER A 50 -20.79 -26.92 3.53
N LYS A 51 -20.71 -28.21 3.91
CA LYS A 51 -19.42 -28.92 4.12
C LYS A 51 -18.53 -28.84 2.87
N LYS A 52 -19.09 -29.19 1.69
CA LYS A 52 -18.32 -29.16 0.43
C LYS A 52 -17.96 -27.74 0.02
N PHE A 53 -18.86 -26.79 0.22
CA PHE A 53 -18.62 -25.36 -0.05
C PHE A 53 -17.48 -24.81 0.80
N LEU A 54 -17.48 -25.05 2.11
CA LEU A 54 -16.41 -24.63 3.02
C LEU A 54 -15.08 -25.30 2.67
N GLN A 55 -15.09 -26.60 2.30
CA GLN A 55 -13.89 -27.26 1.81
C GLN A 55 -13.28 -26.54 0.59
N LEU A 56 -14.13 -26.08 -0.35
CA LEU A 56 -13.65 -25.35 -1.53
C LEU A 56 -13.08 -23.96 -1.16
N LEU A 57 -13.68 -23.27 -0.19
CA LEU A 57 -13.13 -22.01 0.33
C LEU A 57 -11.75 -22.23 0.96
N HIS A 58 -11.57 -23.27 1.77
CA HIS A 58 -10.26 -23.60 2.35
C HIS A 58 -9.21 -23.98 1.29
N GLU A 59 -9.61 -24.65 0.21
CA GLU A 59 -8.70 -24.91 -0.93
C GLU A 59 -8.28 -23.59 -1.62
N ILE A 60 -9.18 -22.61 -1.71
CA ILE A 60 -8.88 -21.27 -2.23
C ILE A 60 -7.93 -20.53 -1.30
N GLU A 61 -8.16 -20.56 0.01
CA GLU A 61 -7.28 -19.98 1.03
C GLU A 61 -5.85 -20.50 0.89
N ASP A 62 -5.68 -21.83 0.87
CA ASP A 62 -4.34 -22.47 0.75
C ASP A 62 -3.62 -22.08 -0.55
N ILE A 63 -4.31 -22.04 -1.69
CA ILE A 63 -3.74 -21.59 -2.96
C ILE A 63 -3.37 -20.10 -2.90
N THR A 64 -4.23 -19.28 -2.30
CA THR A 64 -4.01 -17.84 -2.15
C THR A 64 -2.81 -17.56 -1.25
N GLU A 65 -2.71 -18.21 -0.09
CA GLU A 65 -1.58 -18.06 0.84
C GLU A 65 -0.24 -18.41 0.18
N LYS A 66 -0.17 -19.55 -0.50
CA LYS A 66 1.06 -19.96 -1.20
C LYS A 66 1.44 -18.99 -2.31
N SER A 67 0.45 -18.50 -3.05
CA SER A 67 0.65 -17.51 -4.12
C SER A 67 1.10 -16.16 -3.55
N SER A 68 0.45 -15.68 -2.49
CA SER A 68 0.77 -14.44 -1.80
C SER A 68 2.17 -14.49 -1.17
N LYS A 69 2.60 -15.65 -0.70
CA LYS A 69 3.94 -15.83 -0.13
C LYS A 69 5.05 -15.56 -1.14
N ILE A 70 4.96 -16.13 -2.33
CA ILE A 70 5.96 -15.90 -3.40
C ILE A 70 5.77 -14.52 -4.07
N GLY A 71 4.52 -14.04 -4.16
CA GLY A 71 4.19 -12.71 -4.67
C GLY A 71 4.74 -11.61 -3.78
N GLY A 72 4.53 -11.71 -2.47
CA GLY A 72 5.07 -10.80 -1.46
C GLY A 72 6.59 -10.73 -1.50
N TYR A 73 7.27 -11.89 -1.54
CA TYR A 73 8.72 -11.92 -1.70
C TYR A 73 9.18 -11.16 -2.94
N ALA A 74 8.60 -11.44 -4.11
CA ALA A 74 8.99 -10.81 -5.37
C ALA A 74 8.73 -9.29 -5.35
N GLY A 75 7.59 -8.84 -4.81
CA GLY A 75 7.24 -7.43 -4.66
C GLY A 75 8.17 -6.68 -3.72
N LEU A 76 8.50 -7.26 -2.57
CA LEU A 76 9.42 -6.67 -1.59
C LEU A 76 10.85 -6.62 -2.14
N LYS A 77 11.33 -7.66 -2.83
CA LYS A 77 12.64 -7.62 -3.51
C LYS A 77 12.72 -6.55 -4.59
N PHE A 78 11.68 -6.36 -5.37
CA PHE A 78 11.61 -5.26 -6.34
C PHE A 78 11.62 -3.89 -5.63
N SER A 79 10.91 -3.75 -4.50
CA SER A 79 10.88 -2.50 -3.73
C SER A 79 12.22 -2.15 -3.07
N GLU A 80 13.04 -3.15 -2.73
CA GLU A 80 14.42 -2.92 -2.25
C GLU A 80 15.30 -2.21 -3.29
N ASN A 81 15.12 -2.56 -4.56
CA ASN A 81 15.86 -1.97 -5.67
C ASN A 81 15.08 -2.15 -6.99
N THR A 82 14.34 -1.13 -7.37
CA THR A 82 13.56 -1.10 -8.61
C THR A 82 14.43 -1.12 -9.89
N GLN A 83 15.75 -0.88 -9.76
CA GLN A 83 16.71 -0.93 -10.86
C GLN A 83 17.31 -2.33 -11.05
N SER A 84 17.05 -3.28 -10.14
CA SER A 84 17.54 -4.65 -10.27
C SER A 84 16.80 -5.41 -11.37
N ASP A 85 17.55 -5.88 -12.37
CA ASP A 85 16.99 -6.70 -13.45
C ASP A 85 16.53 -8.07 -12.94
N GLU A 86 17.26 -8.67 -11.98
CA GLU A 86 16.91 -9.93 -11.35
C GLU A 86 15.57 -9.80 -10.59
N ALA A 87 15.41 -8.76 -9.75
CA ALA A 87 14.17 -8.53 -9.01
C ALA A 87 13.00 -8.23 -9.95
N THR A 88 13.24 -7.47 -11.03
CA THR A 88 12.25 -7.18 -12.06
C THR A 88 11.81 -8.46 -12.79
N ALA A 89 12.76 -9.31 -13.19
CA ALA A 89 12.47 -10.58 -13.87
C ALA A 89 11.67 -11.53 -12.96
N LEU A 90 12.05 -11.62 -11.68
CA LEU A 90 11.31 -12.42 -10.69
C LEU A 90 9.88 -11.91 -10.52
N LEU A 91 9.70 -10.60 -10.31
CA LEU A 91 8.38 -9.99 -10.15
C LEU A 91 7.51 -10.25 -11.39
N ASN A 92 8.04 -10.06 -12.60
CA ASN A 92 7.32 -10.32 -13.85
C ASN A 92 6.88 -11.78 -13.96
N ARG A 93 7.79 -12.71 -13.67
CA ARG A 93 7.52 -14.14 -13.69
C ARG A 93 6.41 -14.54 -12.71
N ILE A 94 6.48 -14.04 -11.47
CA ILE A 94 5.47 -14.36 -10.43
C ILE A 94 4.15 -13.69 -10.74
N SER A 95 4.12 -12.46 -11.27
CA SER A 95 2.90 -11.78 -11.70
C SER A 95 2.20 -12.53 -12.84
N GLN A 96 2.95 -12.98 -13.86
CA GLN A 96 2.43 -13.80 -14.95
C GLN A 96 1.82 -15.12 -14.43
N PHE A 97 2.54 -15.77 -13.52
CA PHE A 97 2.06 -16.99 -12.88
C PHE A 97 0.79 -16.73 -12.06
N GLY A 98 0.75 -15.64 -11.29
CA GLY A 98 -0.44 -15.25 -10.50
C GLY A 98 -1.69 -15.10 -11.37
N SER A 99 -1.59 -14.45 -12.54
CA SER A 99 -2.70 -14.32 -13.50
C SER A 99 -3.18 -15.69 -13.99
N VAL A 100 -2.26 -16.62 -14.29
CA VAL A 100 -2.63 -18.00 -14.69
C VAL A 100 -3.42 -18.72 -13.57
N ILE A 101 -2.98 -18.60 -12.30
CA ILE A 101 -3.67 -19.20 -11.17
C ILE A 101 -5.05 -18.57 -10.96
N GLN A 102 -5.14 -17.25 -10.98
CA GLN A 102 -6.40 -16.51 -10.88
C GLN A 102 -7.39 -16.96 -11.95
N ASN A 103 -6.96 -17.07 -13.20
CA ASN A 103 -7.79 -17.54 -14.31
C ASN A 103 -8.29 -18.99 -14.13
N LYS A 104 -7.48 -19.85 -13.49
CA LYS A 104 -7.90 -21.23 -13.17
C LYS A 104 -8.96 -21.29 -12.07
N MET A 105 -8.95 -20.32 -11.13
CA MET A 105 -9.87 -20.30 -9.98
C MET A 105 -11.13 -19.46 -10.26
N LEU A 106 -11.12 -18.63 -11.28
CA LEU A 106 -12.15 -17.65 -11.61
C LEU A 106 -13.57 -18.24 -11.72
N PHE A 107 -13.71 -19.48 -12.21
CA PHE A 107 -15.00 -20.17 -12.34
C PHE A 107 -15.77 -20.25 -11.03
N PHE A 108 -15.08 -20.39 -9.89
CA PHE A 108 -15.72 -20.44 -8.57
C PHE A 108 -16.28 -19.08 -8.16
N ASP A 109 -15.52 -18.00 -8.34
CA ASP A 109 -15.96 -16.63 -8.04
C ASP A 109 -17.17 -16.25 -8.89
N LEU A 110 -17.16 -16.56 -10.20
CA LEU A 110 -18.28 -16.30 -11.10
C LEU A 110 -19.50 -17.17 -10.80
N TRP A 111 -19.31 -18.43 -10.45
CA TRP A 111 -20.40 -19.30 -10.00
C TRP A 111 -21.07 -18.74 -8.73
N TRP A 112 -20.29 -18.37 -7.73
CA TRP A 112 -20.79 -17.74 -6.51
C TRP A 112 -21.58 -16.46 -6.78
N LYS A 113 -21.04 -15.60 -7.62
CA LYS A 113 -21.65 -14.32 -7.98
C LYS A 113 -22.93 -14.45 -8.79
N LYS A 114 -22.97 -15.34 -9.78
CA LYS A 114 -24.00 -15.33 -10.84
C LYS A 114 -24.92 -16.55 -10.87
N GLN A 115 -24.50 -17.70 -10.35
CA GLN A 115 -25.24 -18.94 -10.51
C GLN A 115 -25.89 -19.44 -9.21
N VAL A 116 -25.42 -19.00 -8.04
CA VAL A 116 -26.02 -19.36 -6.76
C VAL A 116 -27.21 -18.44 -6.48
N ASP A 117 -28.41 -19.00 -6.38
CA ASP A 117 -29.62 -18.26 -6.03
C ASP A 117 -29.58 -17.74 -4.59
N ASP A 118 -30.42 -16.75 -4.28
CA ASP A 118 -30.43 -16.06 -2.98
C ASP A 118 -30.75 -17.00 -1.80
N LYS A 119 -31.61 -18.00 -2.00
CA LYS A 119 -31.96 -18.99 -0.94
C LYS A 119 -30.71 -19.80 -0.56
N ASN A 120 -30.03 -20.34 -1.55
CA ASN A 120 -28.79 -21.12 -1.34
C ASN A 120 -27.65 -20.22 -0.84
N ALA A 121 -27.52 -18.99 -1.35
CA ALA A 121 -26.53 -18.03 -0.88
C ALA A 121 -26.71 -17.72 0.62
N LYS A 122 -27.94 -17.40 1.06
CA LYS A 122 -28.23 -17.16 2.48
C LYS A 122 -27.85 -18.35 3.36
N ARG A 123 -28.14 -19.58 2.91
CA ARG A 123 -27.78 -20.81 3.61
C ARG A 123 -26.27 -20.97 3.74
N LEU A 124 -25.53 -20.81 2.64
CA LEU A 124 -24.07 -21.00 2.61
C LEU A 124 -23.34 -19.90 3.40
N ILE A 125 -23.82 -18.65 3.33
CA ILE A 125 -23.27 -17.52 4.11
C ILE A 125 -23.47 -17.76 5.62
N LYS A 126 -24.63 -18.28 6.05
CA LYS A 126 -24.90 -18.56 7.46
C LYS A 126 -23.89 -19.52 8.06
N ASP A 127 -23.43 -20.49 7.28
CA ASP A 127 -22.50 -21.53 7.72
C ASP A 127 -21.02 -21.15 7.53
N ALA A 128 -20.74 -19.98 6.89
CA ALA A 128 -19.38 -19.57 6.51
C ALA A 128 -18.58 -18.87 7.62
N GLY A 129 -19.16 -18.64 8.80
CA GLY A 129 -18.47 -18.02 9.93
C GLY A 129 -17.87 -16.66 9.57
N GLU A 130 -16.57 -16.49 9.79
CA GLU A 130 -15.86 -15.23 9.51
C GLU A 130 -15.83 -14.83 8.03
N LEU A 131 -16.02 -15.78 7.10
CA LEU A 131 -16.06 -15.50 5.66
C LEU A 131 -17.43 -14.95 5.19
N SER A 132 -18.41 -14.80 6.10
CA SER A 132 -19.76 -14.38 5.74
C SER A 132 -19.81 -13.02 5.04
N ASP A 133 -19.06 -12.02 5.53
CA ASP A 133 -19.03 -10.69 4.95
C ASP A 133 -18.27 -10.64 3.62
N TYR A 134 -17.19 -11.40 3.50
CA TYR A 134 -16.50 -11.61 2.22
C TYR A 134 -17.45 -12.15 1.15
N LEU A 135 -18.25 -13.16 1.48
CA LEU A 135 -19.20 -13.77 0.56
C LEU A 135 -20.33 -12.81 0.19
N ARG A 136 -20.83 -12.00 1.14
CA ARG A 136 -21.81 -10.95 0.87
C ARG A 136 -21.24 -9.89 -0.07
N TYR A 137 -20.04 -9.41 0.22
CA TYR A 137 -19.36 -8.42 -0.62
C TYR A 137 -19.18 -8.93 -2.06
N LYS A 138 -18.75 -10.19 -2.24
CA LYS A 138 -18.66 -10.82 -3.57
C LYS A 138 -19.98 -10.79 -4.35
N ARG A 139 -21.09 -10.96 -3.68
CA ARG A 139 -22.43 -10.86 -4.32
C ARG A 139 -22.82 -9.40 -4.60
N LEU A 140 -22.46 -8.46 -3.74
CA LEU A 140 -22.69 -7.03 -3.97
C LEU A 140 -22.03 -6.56 -5.28
N VAL A 141 -20.81 -7.00 -5.56
CA VAL A 141 -20.07 -6.63 -6.77
C VAL A 141 -20.40 -7.50 -7.99
N ALA A 142 -21.30 -8.49 -7.85
CA ALA A 142 -21.63 -9.43 -8.94
C ALA A 142 -22.16 -8.76 -10.20
N LYS A 143 -22.87 -7.61 -10.08
CA LYS A 143 -23.41 -6.85 -11.22
C LYS A 143 -22.32 -6.24 -12.13
N TYR A 144 -21.10 -6.10 -11.62
CA TYR A 144 -19.95 -5.58 -12.38
C TYR A 144 -19.04 -6.69 -12.93
N ALA A 145 -19.36 -7.95 -12.64
CA ALA A 145 -18.59 -9.08 -13.15
C ALA A 145 -18.95 -9.34 -14.63
N LEU A 146 -17.93 -9.52 -15.44
CA LEU A 146 -18.05 -9.87 -16.85
C LEU A 146 -18.24 -11.40 -17.03
N THR A 147 -18.23 -11.88 -18.28
CA THR A 147 -18.21 -13.31 -18.57
C THR A 147 -16.85 -13.93 -18.26
N GLU A 148 -16.80 -15.27 -18.08
CA GLU A 148 -15.53 -15.95 -17.78
C GLU A 148 -14.44 -15.71 -18.86
N PRO A 149 -14.71 -15.75 -20.16
CA PRO A 149 -13.72 -15.42 -21.18
C PRO A 149 -13.20 -13.98 -21.07
N GLU A 150 -14.09 -12.99 -20.88
CA GLU A 150 -13.73 -11.57 -20.75
C GLU A 150 -12.85 -11.32 -19.53
N GLU A 151 -13.24 -11.83 -18.36
CA GLU A 151 -12.42 -11.71 -17.14
C GLU A 151 -11.03 -12.34 -17.31
N LYS A 152 -10.93 -13.49 -17.98
CA LYS A 152 -9.65 -14.15 -18.27
C LYS A 152 -8.75 -13.30 -19.19
N ILE A 153 -9.33 -12.67 -20.19
CA ILE A 153 -8.59 -11.77 -21.08
C ILE A 153 -8.06 -10.59 -20.28
N ILE A 154 -8.90 -9.92 -19.49
CA ILE A 154 -8.52 -8.77 -18.66
C ILE A 154 -7.40 -9.18 -17.70
N ASN A 155 -7.57 -10.23 -16.89
CA ASN A 155 -6.55 -10.70 -15.95
C ASN A 155 -5.21 -11.01 -16.63
N THR A 156 -5.23 -11.51 -17.86
CA THR A 156 -4.00 -11.83 -18.60
C THR A 156 -3.32 -10.57 -19.12
N LEU A 157 -4.09 -9.63 -19.66
CA LEU A 157 -3.58 -8.41 -20.27
C LEU A 157 -3.14 -7.38 -19.20
N ASP A 158 -3.75 -7.37 -18.02
CA ASP A 158 -3.36 -6.46 -16.93
C ASP A 158 -1.90 -6.63 -16.49
N VAL A 159 -1.35 -7.83 -16.59
CA VAL A 159 0.06 -8.09 -16.25
C VAL A 159 1.02 -7.30 -17.15
N THR A 160 0.71 -7.22 -18.46
CA THR A 160 1.50 -6.50 -19.46
C THR A 160 0.95 -5.10 -19.77
N GLY A 161 -0.25 -4.79 -19.29
CA GLY A 161 -0.92 -3.50 -19.37
C GLY A 161 -0.66 -2.64 -18.15
N ILE A 162 -1.67 -2.47 -17.31
CA ILE A 162 -1.65 -1.54 -16.15
C ILE A 162 -0.52 -1.87 -15.18
N SER A 163 -0.35 -3.13 -14.80
CA SER A 163 0.71 -3.55 -13.88
C SER A 163 2.12 -3.25 -14.44
N ALA A 164 2.30 -3.38 -15.76
CA ALA A 164 3.56 -3.03 -16.41
C ALA A 164 3.80 -1.51 -16.44
N LEU A 165 2.76 -0.71 -16.73
CA LEU A 165 2.85 0.75 -16.73
C LEU A 165 3.26 1.30 -15.35
N VAL A 166 2.69 0.76 -14.26
CA VAL A 166 3.08 1.14 -12.90
C VAL A 166 4.54 0.78 -12.62
N LYS A 167 4.99 -0.43 -13.00
CA LYS A 167 6.40 -0.83 -12.84
C LYS A 167 7.36 0.06 -13.64
N ILE A 168 6.98 0.45 -14.86
CA ILE A 168 7.78 1.36 -15.68
C ILE A 168 7.86 2.75 -15.02
N TYR A 169 6.75 3.26 -14.50
CA TYR A 169 6.72 4.50 -13.72
C TYR A 169 7.66 4.42 -12.52
N ASP A 170 7.58 3.35 -11.71
CA ASP A 170 8.45 3.15 -10.56
C ASP A 170 9.93 3.09 -10.96
N LYS A 171 10.28 2.35 -12.02
CA LYS A 171 11.66 2.29 -12.54
C LYS A 171 12.18 3.65 -12.97
N ILE A 172 11.39 4.43 -13.70
CA ILE A 172 11.77 5.76 -14.18
C ILE A 172 11.94 6.72 -13.01
N THR A 173 10.94 6.83 -12.13
CA THR A 173 10.94 7.85 -11.07
C THR A 173 11.92 7.54 -9.93
N ASN A 174 12.11 6.28 -9.58
CA ASN A 174 13.09 5.88 -8.57
C ASN A 174 14.55 5.93 -9.06
N ALA A 175 14.77 6.06 -10.37
CA ALA A 175 16.09 6.34 -10.95
C ALA A 175 16.44 7.84 -10.97
N PHE A 176 15.48 8.74 -10.67
CA PHE A 176 15.74 10.16 -10.71
C PHE A 176 16.72 10.61 -9.62
N THR A 177 17.67 11.44 -10.05
CA THR A 177 18.54 12.22 -9.16
C THR A 177 18.27 13.71 -9.37
N TYR A 178 18.40 14.46 -8.30
CA TYR A 178 18.07 15.89 -8.27
C TYR A 178 19.28 16.71 -7.87
N THR A 179 19.61 17.71 -8.66
CA THR A 179 20.72 18.61 -8.35
C THR A 179 20.19 19.93 -7.82
N VAL A 180 20.65 20.32 -6.64
CA VAL A 180 20.25 21.54 -5.94
C VAL A 180 21.48 22.29 -5.42
N ASN A 181 21.43 23.63 -5.48
CA ASN A 181 22.40 24.46 -4.78
C ASN A 181 21.92 24.70 -3.35
N VAL A 182 22.67 24.20 -2.38
CA VAL A 182 22.41 24.40 -0.95
C VAL A 182 23.58 25.15 -0.35
N ASN A 183 23.36 26.38 0.10
CA ASN A 183 24.38 27.26 0.69
C ASN A 183 25.63 27.44 -0.21
N GLY A 184 25.41 27.64 -1.51
CA GLY A 184 26.48 27.84 -2.49
C GLY A 184 27.12 26.56 -3.01
N LYS A 185 26.80 25.41 -2.46
CA LYS A 185 27.35 24.10 -2.89
C LYS A 185 26.30 23.31 -3.68
N LYS A 186 26.72 22.82 -4.87
CA LYS A 186 25.91 21.94 -5.70
C LYS A 186 25.90 20.55 -5.08
N LYS A 187 24.70 20.00 -4.83
CA LYS A 187 24.50 18.65 -4.28
C LYS A 187 23.56 17.85 -5.16
N THR A 188 23.90 16.58 -5.38
CA THR A 188 23.01 15.60 -6.03
C THR A 188 22.37 14.74 -4.96
N MET A 189 21.06 14.57 -5.05
CA MET A 189 20.23 13.98 -4.00
C MET A 189 19.21 13.02 -4.61
N SER A 190 18.76 12.04 -3.83
CA SER A 190 17.53 11.29 -4.07
C SER A 190 16.30 12.18 -3.87
N ARG A 191 15.13 11.67 -4.23
CA ARG A 191 13.86 12.39 -4.01
C ARG A 191 13.60 12.63 -2.51
N GLU A 192 13.87 11.63 -1.68
CA GLU A 192 13.61 11.72 -0.24
C GLU A 192 14.54 12.75 0.43
N GLU A 193 15.81 12.74 0.10
CA GLU A 193 16.74 13.77 0.57
C GLU A 193 16.33 15.17 0.10
N LEU A 194 15.93 15.33 -1.18
CA LEU A 194 15.45 16.60 -1.72
C LEU A 194 14.22 17.10 -0.96
N THR A 195 13.26 16.23 -0.66
CA THR A 195 12.01 16.62 0.03
C THR A 195 12.24 17.09 1.46
N THR A 196 13.36 16.73 2.10
CA THR A 196 13.71 17.30 3.42
C THR A 196 13.90 18.83 3.33
N LEU A 197 14.37 19.34 2.19
CA LEU A 197 14.64 20.75 1.98
C LEU A 197 13.39 21.62 1.94
N VAL A 198 12.18 21.07 1.76
CA VAL A 198 10.92 21.82 1.79
C VAL A 198 10.62 22.42 3.18
N ARG A 199 11.30 21.93 4.23
CA ARG A 199 11.23 22.44 5.61
C ARG A 199 12.40 23.35 5.98
N ASN A 200 13.30 23.66 5.05
CA ASN A 200 14.43 24.53 5.32
C ASN A 200 13.96 25.96 5.68
N LYS A 201 14.60 26.60 6.67
CA LYS A 201 14.29 27.98 7.06
C LYS A 201 14.49 28.98 5.91
N ASN A 202 15.51 28.74 5.06
CA ASN A 202 15.82 29.61 3.92
C ASN A 202 14.82 29.39 2.77
N PRO A 203 14.02 30.40 2.39
CA PRO A 203 13.05 30.29 1.29
C PRO A 203 13.69 30.01 -0.07
N LYS A 204 14.92 30.49 -0.32
CA LYS A 204 15.64 30.20 -1.57
C LYS A 204 16.01 28.73 -1.70
N THR A 205 16.36 28.07 -0.58
CA THR A 205 16.61 26.61 -0.56
C THR A 205 15.35 25.81 -0.84
N ARG A 206 14.21 26.20 -0.23
CA ARG A 206 12.91 25.56 -0.50
C ARG A 206 12.49 25.72 -1.97
N GLU A 207 12.65 26.93 -2.52
CA GLU A 207 12.36 27.21 -3.92
C GLU A 207 13.24 26.40 -4.86
N ALA A 208 14.55 26.32 -4.59
CA ALA A 208 15.49 25.55 -5.39
C ALA A 208 15.14 24.04 -5.39
N ALA A 209 14.80 23.49 -4.24
CA ALA A 209 14.36 22.10 -4.13
C ALA A 209 13.07 21.84 -4.94
N TYR A 210 12.08 22.72 -4.80
CA TYR A 210 10.82 22.65 -5.53
C TYR A 210 11.02 22.70 -7.04
N LYS A 211 11.83 23.68 -7.51
CA LYS A 211 12.15 23.82 -8.93
C LYS A 211 12.90 22.59 -9.47
N SER A 212 13.89 22.09 -8.73
CA SER A 212 14.64 20.89 -9.13
C SER A 212 13.72 19.68 -9.31
N LEU A 213 12.78 19.47 -8.36
CA LEU A 213 11.77 18.42 -8.48
C LEU A 213 10.93 18.57 -9.75
N LEU A 214 10.31 19.73 -9.94
CA LEU A 214 9.42 19.98 -11.06
C LEU A 214 10.14 19.95 -12.41
N THR A 215 11.36 20.48 -12.48
CA THR A 215 12.17 20.44 -13.72
C THR A 215 12.41 18.99 -14.14
N LYS A 216 12.75 18.10 -13.19
CA LYS A 216 12.96 16.68 -13.50
C LYS A 216 11.70 15.99 -14.06
N TYR A 217 10.54 16.25 -13.47
CA TYR A 217 9.27 15.75 -14.01
C TYR A 217 8.90 16.41 -15.34
N GLN A 218 9.18 17.70 -15.51
CA GLN A 218 8.93 18.42 -16.77
C GLN A 218 9.79 17.87 -17.93
N GLU A 219 11.06 17.54 -17.67
CA GLU A 219 11.95 16.91 -18.65
C GLU A 219 11.41 15.54 -19.12
N ASN A 220 10.73 14.82 -18.25
CA ASN A 220 10.19 13.48 -18.50
C ASN A 220 8.67 13.47 -18.74
N LYS A 221 8.02 14.64 -18.86
CA LYS A 221 6.55 14.77 -18.94
C LYS A 221 5.92 13.97 -20.08
N GLY A 222 6.61 13.81 -21.19
CA GLY A 222 6.09 13.07 -22.36
C GLY A 222 5.84 11.61 -22.01
N VAL A 223 6.83 10.94 -21.42
CA VAL A 223 6.72 9.53 -21.04
C VAL A 223 5.81 9.34 -19.82
N ILE A 224 6.04 10.11 -18.76
CA ILE A 224 5.24 9.99 -17.52
C ILE A 224 3.78 10.35 -17.78
N GLY A 225 3.54 11.40 -18.58
CA GLY A 225 2.19 11.81 -18.95
C GLY A 225 1.48 10.74 -19.79
N GLN A 226 2.19 10.08 -20.70
CA GLN A 226 1.62 8.98 -21.48
C GLN A 226 1.29 7.76 -20.61
N ILE A 227 2.14 7.42 -19.65
CA ILE A 227 1.85 6.36 -18.66
C ILE A 227 0.55 6.69 -17.92
N TYR A 228 0.45 7.91 -17.36
CA TYR A 228 -0.73 8.36 -16.61
C TYR A 228 -2.00 8.35 -17.48
N GLN A 229 -1.92 8.85 -18.70
CA GLN A 229 -3.03 8.83 -19.65
C GLN A 229 -3.55 7.41 -19.91
N ASN A 230 -2.66 6.46 -20.14
CA ASN A 230 -3.07 5.07 -20.38
C ASN A 230 -3.71 4.42 -19.14
N ILE A 231 -3.24 4.74 -17.93
CA ILE A 231 -3.86 4.27 -16.69
C ILE A 231 -5.29 4.84 -16.58
N VAL A 232 -5.49 6.13 -16.82
CA VAL A 232 -6.82 6.78 -16.75
C VAL A 232 -7.76 6.24 -17.85
N LEU A 233 -7.25 6.03 -19.07
CA LEU A 233 -8.03 5.45 -20.15
C LEU A 233 -8.45 4.01 -19.85
N ASN A 234 -7.55 3.19 -19.26
CA ASN A 234 -7.90 1.85 -18.85
C ASN A 234 -8.97 1.86 -17.75
N TRP A 235 -8.82 2.74 -16.75
CA TRP A 235 -9.82 2.92 -15.70
C TRP A 235 -11.21 3.21 -16.28
N LYS A 236 -11.29 4.10 -17.29
CA LYS A 236 -12.53 4.41 -17.98
C LYS A 236 -13.02 3.21 -18.78
N ASN A 237 -12.18 2.65 -19.65
CA ASN A 237 -12.59 1.60 -20.59
C ASN A 237 -13.07 0.36 -19.84
N GLU A 238 -12.29 -0.12 -18.86
CA GLU A 238 -12.67 -1.29 -18.09
C GLU A 238 -13.81 -0.98 -17.11
N GLY A 239 -13.66 0.05 -16.27
CA GLY A 239 -14.63 0.32 -15.20
C GLY A 239 -15.96 0.85 -15.71
N ILE A 240 -15.94 1.87 -16.59
CA ILE A 240 -17.15 2.52 -17.05
C ILE A 240 -17.75 1.78 -18.25
N ASP A 241 -16.96 1.60 -19.31
CA ASP A 241 -17.51 1.14 -20.60
C ASP A 241 -17.78 -0.37 -20.60
N MET A 242 -16.93 -1.19 -19.96
CA MET A 242 -17.11 -2.65 -19.92
C MET A 242 -17.92 -3.12 -18.71
N ARG A 243 -17.59 -2.66 -17.49
CA ARG A 243 -18.20 -3.13 -16.24
C ARG A 243 -19.45 -2.36 -15.84
N GLY A 244 -19.73 -1.19 -16.45
CA GLY A 244 -20.94 -0.41 -16.25
C GLY A 244 -21.02 0.33 -14.91
N PHE A 245 -19.88 0.73 -14.33
CA PHE A 245 -19.92 1.64 -13.19
C PHE A 245 -20.48 3.00 -13.59
N SER A 246 -21.23 3.64 -12.71
CA SER A 246 -21.92 4.90 -12.97
C SER A 246 -20.99 6.09 -13.18
N ASN A 247 -19.84 6.10 -12.47
CA ASN A 247 -18.83 7.13 -12.57
C ASN A 247 -17.46 6.61 -12.08
N PRO A 248 -16.34 7.32 -12.38
CA PRO A 248 -15.01 6.84 -12.03
C PRO A 248 -14.74 6.63 -10.53
N ILE A 249 -15.36 7.42 -9.65
CA ILE A 249 -15.14 7.30 -8.20
C ILE A 249 -15.91 6.11 -7.61
N SER A 250 -17.06 5.73 -8.21
CA SER A 250 -17.85 4.57 -7.75
C SER A 250 -17.07 3.27 -7.81
N ILE A 251 -16.10 3.14 -8.73
CA ILE A 251 -15.20 1.98 -8.81
C ILE A 251 -14.40 1.86 -7.49
N GLN A 252 -13.81 2.98 -7.05
CA GLN A 252 -13.03 3.02 -5.82
C GLN A 252 -13.90 2.92 -4.57
N ASN A 253 -15.07 3.57 -4.58
CA ASN A 253 -16.00 3.54 -3.44
C ASN A 253 -16.48 2.12 -3.14
N ILE A 254 -16.85 1.36 -4.16
CA ILE A 254 -17.22 -0.05 -4.00
C ILE A 254 -16.03 -0.88 -3.52
N SER A 255 -14.83 -0.66 -4.05
CA SER A 255 -13.62 -1.34 -3.57
C SER A 255 -13.32 -1.03 -2.10
N ASN A 256 -13.69 0.16 -1.63
CA ASN A 256 -13.54 0.59 -0.24
C ASN A 256 -14.73 0.18 0.66
N ASP A 257 -15.72 -0.51 0.12
CA ASP A 257 -16.98 -0.86 0.80
C ASP A 257 -17.71 0.37 1.40
N VAL A 258 -17.73 1.46 0.62
CA VAL A 258 -18.37 2.74 0.97
C VAL A 258 -19.34 3.13 -0.15
N ASP A 259 -20.52 3.64 0.20
CA ASP A 259 -21.49 4.13 -0.79
C ASP A 259 -21.12 5.53 -1.33
N ASP A 260 -21.53 5.79 -2.59
CA ASP A 260 -21.24 7.06 -3.29
C ASP A 260 -21.77 8.28 -2.51
N LYS A 261 -22.97 8.16 -1.88
CA LYS A 261 -23.58 9.25 -1.14
C LYS A 261 -22.75 9.69 0.07
N THR A 262 -22.14 8.73 0.78
CA THR A 262 -21.24 9.03 1.89
C THR A 262 -20.06 9.88 1.41
N ILE A 263 -19.47 9.54 0.26
CA ILE A 263 -18.36 10.28 -0.33
C ILE A 263 -18.80 11.67 -0.79
N ASP A 264 -19.97 11.78 -1.43
CA ASP A 264 -20.53 13.07 -1.86
C ASP A 264 -20.73 14.02 -0.67
N VAL A 265 -21.33 13.53 0.42
CA VAL A 265 -21.51 14.32 1.66
C VAL A 265 -20.17 14.74 2.25
N MET A 266 -19.19 13.85 2.29
CA MET A 266 -17.85 14.17 2.77
C MET A 266 -17.22 15.31 1.94
N LEU A 267 -17.32 15.24 0.61
CA LEU A 267 -16.80 16.28 -0.29
C LEU A 267 -17.51 17.62 -0.12
N GLU A 268 -18.84 17.60 0.08
CA GLU A 268 -19.63 18.81 0.37
C GLU A 268 -19.20 19.45 1.70
N VAL A 269 -19.02 18.65 2.75
CA VAL A 269 -18.53 19.12 4.05
C VAL A 269 -17.13 19.73 3.92
N CYS A 270 -16.21 19.09 3.19
CA CYS A 270 -14.87 19.63 2.92
C CYS A 270 -14.95 20.98 2.19
N LYS A 271 -15.79 21.09 1.15
CA LYS A 271 -16.00 22.31 0.39
C LYS A 271 -16.59 23.43 1.27
N LYS A 272 -17.59 23.11 2.08
CA LYS A 272 -18.23 24.07 3.01
C LYS A 272 -17.23 24.62 4.03
N ASN A 273 -16.27 23.78 4.49
CA ASN A 273 -15.28 24.15 5.48
C ASN A 273 -13.96 24.70 4.87
N ALA A 274 -13.85 24.84 3.54
CA ALA A 274 -12.69 25.43 2.89
C ALA A 274 -12.23 26.79 3.45
N PRO A 275 -13.13 27.71 3.91
CA PRO A 275 -12.74 28.98 4.53
C PRO A 275 -11.87 28.80 5.78
N VAL A 276 -12.04 27.73 6.56
CA VAL A 276 -11.20 27.44 7.75
C VAL A 276 -9.74 27.22 7.33
N PHE A 277 -9.52 26.44 6.28
CA PHE A 277 -8.18 26.19 5.74
C PHE A 277 -7.58 27.47 5.12
N GLN A 278 -8.41 28.28 4.44
CA GLN A 278 -7.95 29.56 3.91
C GLN A 278 -7.49 30.52 5.03
N LYS A 279 -8.22 30.57 6.16
CA LYS A 279 -7.83 31.32 7.35
C LYS A 279 -6.50 30.82 7.92
N TYR A 280 -6.35 29.50 8.04
CA TYR A 280 -5.10 28.86 8.47
C TYR A 280 -3.93 29.27 7.57
N PHE A 281 -4.07 29.18 6.24
CA PHE A 281 -2.99 29.55 5.32
C PHE A 281 -2.65 31.04 5.35
N LYS A 282 -3.63 31.93 5.57
CA LYS A 282 -3.37 33.35 5.80
C LYS A 282 -2.55 33.58 7.08
N GLN A 283 -2.88 32.88 8.16
CA GLN A 283 -2.12 32.95 9.41
C GLN A 283 -0.72 32.37 9.24
N LYS A 284 -0.61 31.23 8.54
CA LYS A 284 0.69 30.62 8.24
C LYS A 284 1.59 31.54 7.43
N ALA A 285 1.06 32.25 6.44
CA ALA A 285 1.81 33.25 5.67
C ALA A 285 2.44 34.30 6.59
N LYS A 286 1.67 34.83 7.56
CA LYS A 286 2.15 35.76 8.57
C LYS A 286 3.27 35.18 9.42
N ARG A 287 3.11 33.94 9.92
CA ARG A 287 4.10 33.21 10.76
C ARG A 287 5.41 32.94 10.00
N VAL A 288 5.32 32.64 8.72
CA VAL A 288 6.48 32.39 7.83
C VAL A 288 7.10 33.76 7.39
N GLY A 289 6.34 34.85 7.45
CA GLY A 289 6.78 36.19 7.08
C GLY A 289 6.75 36.43 5.58
N VAL A 290 5.75 35.96 4.88
CA VAL A 290 5.51 36.17 3.45
C VAL A 290 4.13 36.80 3.23
N LYS A 291 3.98 37.64 2.18
CA LYS A 291 2.68 38.24 1.84
C LYS A 291 1.66 37.20 1.38
N LYS A 292 2.13 36.21 0.59
CA LYS A 292 1.34 35.11 0.05
C LYS A 292 2.18 33.85 0.08
N LEU A 293 1.61 32.73 0.59
CA LEU A 293 2.26 31.42 0.54
C LEU A 293 2.39 30.96 -0.91
N ARG A 294 3.58 30.52 -1.26
CA ARG A 294 3.86 29.79 -2.48
C ARG A 294 3.84 28.30 -2.19
N ARG A 295 3.76 27.46 -3.22
CA ARG A 295 3.70 26.00 -3.03
C ARG A 295 4.85 25.47 -2.15
N TYR A 296 6.03 26.00 -2.32
CA TYR A 296 7.22 25.64 -1.54
C TYR A 296 7.31 26.28 -0.13
N ASP A 297 6.36 27.11 0.25
CA ASP A 297 6.26 27.66 1.60
C ASP A 297 5.30 26.88 2.51
N LEU A 298 4.53 25.91 1.95
CA LEU A 298 3.49 25.19 2.70
C LEU A 298 4.05 24.43 3.92
N TYR A 299 5.24 23.91 3.81
CA TYR A 299 5.92 23.17 4.89
C TYR A 299 7.01 23.99 5.59
N ALA A 300 7.12 25.29 5.26
CA ALA A 300 8.10 26.16 5.89
C ALA A 300 7.89 26.23 7.41
N PRO A 301 8.97 26.18 8.22
CA PRO A 301 8.88 26.37 9.66
C PRO A 301 8.52 27.82 9.98
N SER A 302 7.92 28.05 11.16
CA SER A 302 7.74 29.40 11.68
C SER A 302 9.09 30.11 11.87
N LYS A 303 9.12 31.44 11.72
CA LYS A 303 10.33 32.26 12.02
C LYS A 303 10.87 32.02 13.43
N LYS A 304 9.98 31.77 14.40
CA LYS A 304 10.31 31.54 15.82
C LYS A 304 10.66 30.09 16.16
N SER A 305 10.58 29.16 15.19
CA SER A 305 10.89 27.74 15.44
C SER A 305 12.35 27.57 15.83
N ALA A 306 12.61 26.79 16.88
CA ALA A 306 13.95 26.42 17.35
C ALA A 306 14.77 25.64 16.29
N GLY A 307 14.14 25.10 15.30
CA GLY A 307 14.72 24.29 14.24
C GLY A 307 14.16 22.86 14.25
N GLU A 308 14.52 22.10 13.23
CA GLU A 308 14.11 20.71 13.10
C GLU A 308 15.04 19.83 13.95
N ARG A 309 14.45 18.98 14.79
CA ARG A 309 15.20 17.97 15.55
C ARG A 309 15.60 16.83 14.62
N ASN A 310 16.77 16.28 14.84
CA ASN A 310 17.22 15.06 14.19
C ASN A 310 17.13 13.89 15.18
N TYR A 311 16.70 12.75 14.68
CA TYR A 311 16.57 11.51 15.43
C TYR A 311 17.31 10.40 14.70
N THR A 312 18.17 9.66 15.39
CA THR A 312 18.65 8.38 14.86
C THR A 312 17.46 7.44 14.68
N PHE A 313 17.63 6.39 13.89
CA PHE A 313 16.56 5.40 13.71
C PHE A 313 16.16 4.76 15.05
N ASP A 314 17.13 4.44 15.91
CA ASP A 314 16.88 3.90 17.26
C ASP A 314 16.08 4.87 18.14
N GLN A 315 16.40 6.17 18.08
CA GLN A 315 15.66 7.19 18.82
C GLN A 315 14.23 7.32 18.32
N GLY A 316 14.04 7.31 17.00
CA GLY A 316 12.70 7.33 16.37
C GLY A 316 11.89 6.10 16.74
N THR A 317 12.49 4.91 16.66
CA THR A 317 11.87 3.65 17.07
C THR A 317 11.45 3.67 18.53
N LYS A 318 12.36 4.14 19.42
CA LYS A 318 12.04 4.27 20.83
C LYS A 318 10.84 5.19 21.07
N LEU A 319 10.80 6.36 20.44
CA LEU A 319 9.69 7.31 20.57
C LEU A 319 8.35 6.68 20.14
N VAL A 320 8.34 5.96 19.02
CA VAL A 320 7.13 5.28 18.52
C VAL A 320 6.68 4.20 19.50
N LEU A 321 7.58 3.31 19.91
CA LEU A 321 7.25 2.23 20.84
C LEU A 321 6.81 2.75 22.21
N ASP A 322 7.48 3.78 22.76
CA ASP A 322 7.08 4.40 24.03
C ASP A 322 5.69 5.06 23.93
N SER A 323 5.36 5.68 22.78
CA SER A 323 4.04 6.29 22.52
C SER A 323 2.94 5.24 22.51
N LEU A 324 3.17 4.14 21.80
CA LEU A 324 2.23 3.02 21.73
C LEU A 324 2.07 2.33 23.08
N ASN A 325 3.18 2.14 23.83
CA ASN A 325 3.17 1.49 25.14
C ASN A 325 2.40 2.29 26.20
N ARG A 326 2.42 3.62 26.14
CA ARG A 326 1.60 4.49 27.01
C ARG A 326 0.10 4.28 26.78
N PHE A 327 -0.29 3.98 25.55
CA PHE A 327 -1.66 3.69 25.19
C PHE A 327 -2.04 2.24 25.54
N SER A 328 -1.24 1.27 25.10
CA SER A 328 -1.45 -0.15 25.38
C SER A 328 -0.14 -0.95 25.24
N PRO A 329 0.29 -1.65 26.31
CA PRO A 329 1.43 -2.56 26.23
C PRO A 329 1.30 -3.63 25.12
N GLN A 330 0.10 -4.16 24.91
CA GLN A 330 -0.16 -5.17 23.87
C GLN A 330 0.07 -4.59 22.46
N ILE A 331 -0.38 -3.36 22.20
CA ILE A 331 -0.16 -2.68 20.92
C ILE A 331 1.32 -2.41 20.70
N ALA A 332 2.06 -2.02 21.74
CA ALA A 332 3.51 -1.85 21.65
C ALA A 332 4.24 -3.18 21.39
N GLU A 333 3.76 -4.28 21.95
CA GLU A 333 4.28 -5.63 21.66
C GLU A 333 4.07 -6.00 20.18
N TYR A 334 2.88 -5.76 19.62
CA TYR A 334 2.62 -5.97 18.20
C TYR A 334 3.56 -5.15 17.32
N ALA A 335 3.75 -3.88 17.65
CA ALA A 335 4.68 -3.00 16.95
C ALA A 335 6.14 -3.48 17.05
N ALA A 336 6.55 -3.95 18.22
CA ALA A 336 7.92 -4.41 18.46
C ALA A 336 8.31 -5.63 17.61
N ARG A 337 7.35 -6.44 17.18
CA ARG A 337 7.60 -7.59 16.29
C ARG A 337 8.29 -7.18 15.00
N VAL A 338 7.84 -6.09 14.36
CA VAL A 338 8.41 -5.58 13.10
C VAL A 338 9.91 -5.33 13.23
N PHE A 339 10.33 -4.77 14.36
CA PHE A 339 11.73 -4.47 14.64
C PHE A 339 12.52 -5.72 15.05
N ASN A 340 11.95 -6.53 15.93
CA ASN A 340 12.61 -7.72 16.48
C ASN A 340 12.85 -8.81 15.43
N GLU A 341 11.95 -8.92 14.45
CA GLU A 341 12.01 -9.88 13.36
C GLU A 341 12.76 -9.32 12.12
N ASN A 342 13.31 -8.10 12.21
CA ASN A 342 13.99 -7.40 11.12
C ASN A 342 13.12 -7.27 9.84
N HIS A 343 11.84 -6.96 10.01
CA HIS A 343 10.90 -6.76 8.92
C HIS A 343 10.79 -5.30 8.48
N ILE A 344 11.83 -4.48 8.75
CA ILE A 344 11.88 -3.08 8.35
C ILE A 344 13.09 -2.76 7.48
N ASP A 345 12.83 -2.08 6.34
CA ASP A 345 13.85 -1.53 5.45
C ASP A 345 13.80 0.00 5.57
N TYR A 346 14.79 0.60 6.25
CA TYR A 346 14.81 2.05 6.51
C TYR A 346 15.98 2.80 5.89
N SER A 347 17.00 2.11 5.37
CA SER A 347 18.19 2.77 4.82
C SER A 347 17.90 3.49 3.50
N LEU A 348 18.49 4.67 3.34
CA LEU A 348 18.48 5.39 2.05
C LEU A 348 19.44 4.72 1.06
N ARG A 349 18.98 4.51 -0.16
CA ARG A 349 19.84 4.04 -1.26
C ARG A 349 19.22 4.31 -2.62
N HIS A 350 20.06 4.45 -3.62
CA HIS A 350 19.61 4.62 -5.00
C HIS A 350 18.83 3.40 -5.48
N GLY A 351 17.76 3.64 -6.24
CA GLY A 351 16.92 2.58 -6.81
C GLY A 351 15.91 1.96 -5.83
N LYS A 352 16.00 2.24 -4.52
CA LYS A 352 14.95 1.87 -3.58
C LYS A 352 13.65 2.58 -3.92
N ARG A 353 12.51 1.92 -3.73
CA ARG A 353 11.20 2.52 -3.93
C ARG A 353 11.02 3.74 -3.05
N ASP A 354 10.52 4.83 -3.64
CA ASP A 354 10.20 6.08 -2.95
C ASP A 354 9.03 5.93 -1.99
N GLY A 355 8.94 6.84 -1.02
CA GLY A 355 7.85 6.89 -0.04
C GLY A 355 8.01 5.88 1.08
N ALA A 356 6.89 5.42 1.62
CA ALA A 356 6.80 4.42 2.67
C ALA A 356 5.59 3.51 2.44
N PHE A 357 5.62 2.31 2.97
CA PHE A 357 4.47 1.40 2.99
C PHE A 357 4.65 0.29 4.05
N CYS A 358 3.53 -0.24 4.52
CA CYS A 358 3.44 -1.50 5.22
C CYS A 358 2.83 -2.57 4.31
N SER A 359 3.42 -3.75 4.26
CA SER A 359 2.97 -4.88 3.43
C SER A 359 2.77 -6.12 4.28
N THR A 360 1.58 -6.72 4.17
CA THR A 360 1.20 -7.94 4.89
C THR A 360 0.89 -9.07 3.88
N PRO A 361 1.91 -9.75 3.34
CA PRO A 361 1.68 -10.81 2.35
C PRO A 361 0.84 -11.98 2.88
N LEU A 362 0.90 -12.22 4.19
CA LEU A 362 0.18 -13.29 4.89
C LEU A 362 -0.25 -12.81 6.27
N PRO A 363 -1.47 -13.14 6.73
CA PRO A 363 -1.99 -12.62 8.00
C PRO A 363 -1.17 -13.04 9.22
N TYR A 364 -0.64 -14.25 9.23
CA TYR A 364 0.12 -14.83 10.36
C TYR A 364 1.63 -14.51 10.36
N ILE A 365 2.13 -13.80 9.33
CA ILE A 365 3.50 -13.30 9.28
C ILE A 365 3.51 -11.84 9.69
N THR A 366 4.47 -11.44 10.52
CA THR A 366 4.68 -10.03 10.87
C THR A 366 4.86 -9.20 9.60
N PRO A 367 4.14 -8.07 9.46
CA PRO A 367 4.22 -7.21 8.28
C PRO A 367 5.62 -6.68 7.99
N PHE A 368 5.88 -6.39 6.73
CA PHE A 368 7.11 -5.77 6.26
C PHE A 368 6.89 -4.27 6.04
N VAL A 369 7.79 -3.45 6.59
CA VAL A 369 7.71 -1.99 6.50
C VAL A 369 8.88 -1.47 5.68
N LEU A 370 8.59 -0.64 4.68
CA LEU A 370 9.59 0.13 3.95
C LEU A 370 9.40 1.61 4.30
N ILE A 371 10.49 2.26 4.71
CA ILE A 371 10.56 3.72 4.85
C ILE A 371 11.89 4.25 4.33
N ASN A 372 11.92 5.51 3.91
CA ASN A 372 13.14 6.21 3.54
C ASN A 372 13.51 7.18 4.67
N TYR A 373 14.32 6.72 5.64
CA TYR A 373 14.57 7.43 6.89
C TYR A 373 15.76 8.38 6.78
N THR A 374 15.52 9.69 6.84
CA THR A 374 16.53 10.76 6.77
C THR A 374 16.91 11.33 8.13
N GLY A 375 16.27 10.87 9.19
CA GLY A 375 16.49 11.31 10.56
C GLY A 375 15.68 12.55 10.98
N LYS A 376 14.69 12.95 10.21
CA LYS A 376 13.85 14.12 10.51
C LYS A 376 12.64 13.75 11.36
N THR A 377 12.08 14.73 12.08
CA THR A 377 10.85 14.54 12.86
C THR A 377 9.73 13.92 12.02
N ARG A 378 9.59 14.35 10.75
CA ARG A 378 8.63 13.77 9.82
C ARG A 378 8.80 12.26 9.65
N ASP A 379 10.06 11.79 9.58
CA ASP A 379 10.32 10.38 9.33
C ASP A 379 9.92 9.53 10.54
N VAL A 380 9.98 10.10 11.75
CA VAL A 380 9.46 9.46 12.96
C VAL A 380 7.93 9.34 12.90
N PHE A 381 7.23 10.37 12.38
CA PHE A 381 5.78 10.30 12.15
C PHE A 381 5.44 9.29 11.05
N THR A 382 6.21 9.26 9.94
CA THR A 382 6.04 8.24 8.91
C THR A 382 6.26 6.84 9.49
N LEU A 383 7.27 6.66 10.34
CA LEU A 383 7.50 5.39 11.04
C LEU A 383 6.29 5.01 11.92
N ALA A 384 5.75 5.96 12.68
CA ALA A 384 4.55 5.71 13.49
C ALA A 384 3.34 5.32 12.64
N HIS A 385 3.17 5.96 11.48
CA HIS A 385 2.12 5.66 10.50
C HIS A 385 2.23 4.21 10.00
N GLU A 386 3.38 3.82 9.44
CA GLU A 386 3.57 2.48 8.90
C GLU A 386 3.51 1.39 10.00
N ILE A 387 4.01 1.68 11.19
CA ILE A 387 3.87 0.80 12.35
C ILE A 387 2.40 0.68 12.79
N GLY A 388 1.60 1.74 12.63
CA GLY A 388 0.14 1.66 12.87
C GLY A 388 -0.55 0.65 11.95
N HIS A 389 -0.21 0.64 10.66
CA HIS A 389 -0.66 -0.40 9.75
C HIS A 389 -0.20 -1.80 10.19
N ALA A 390 1.06 -1.93 10.59
CA ALA A 390 1.60 -3.21 11.05
C ALA A 390 0.88 -3.72 12.29
N VAL A 391 0.59 -2.86 13.26
CA VAL A 391 -0.22 -3.20 14.45
C VAL A 391 -1.60 -3.71 14.06
N HIS A 392 -2.28 -3.04 13.12
CA HIS A 392 -3.59 -3.47 12.62
C HIS A 392 -3.50 -4.88 12.00
N SER A 393 -2.51 -5.12 11.16
CA SER A 393 -2.31 -6.43 10.52
C SER A 393 -1.99 -7.53 11.53
N VAL A 394 -1.15 -7.25 12.54
CA VAL A 394 -0.86 -8.23 13.61
C VAL A 394 -2.10 -8.51 14.43
N ALA A 395 -2.95 -7.52 14.71
CA ALA A 395 -4.22 -7.72 15.41
C ALA A 395 -5.20 -8.60 14.63
N SER A 396 -5.15 -8.56 13.28
CA SER A 396 -5.96 -9.43 12.41
C SER A 396 -5.29 -10.76 12.03
N SER A 397 -4.15 -11.11 12.63
CA SER A 397 -3.33 -12.28 12.25
C SER A 397 -4.03 -13.64 12.35
N GLN A 398 -5.09 -13.74 13.13
CA GLN A 398 -5.91 -14.96 13.28
C GLN A 398 -7.02 -15.08 12.25
N LYS A 399 -7.14 -14.10 11.36
CA LYS A 399 -8.17 -14.10 10.32
C LYS A 399 -7.71 -14.85 9.08
N SER A 400 -8.69 -15.37 8.34
CA SER A 400 -8.44 -15.91 7.00
C SER A 400 -7.79 -14.87 6.09
N ILE A 401 -6.90 -15.28 5.21
CA ILE A 401 -6.30 -14.44 4.19
C ILE A 401 -7.34 -13.74 3.29
N LEU A 402 -8.55 -14.29 3.19
CA LEU A 402 -9.63 -13.70 2.39
C LEU A 402 -10.32 -12.51 3.08
N VAL A 403 -10.09 -12.30 4.39
CA VAL A 403 -10.73 -11.26 5.21
C VAL A 403 -9.77 -10.51 6.14
N SER A 404 -8.48 -10.80 6.07
CA SER A 404 -7.49 -10.17 6.95
C SER A 404 -7.17 -8.72 6.60
N ASP A 405 -7.34 -8.34 5.33
CA ASP A 405 -7.07 -6.98 4.86
C ASP A 405 -8.28 -6.06 5.06
N ALA A 406 -8.03 -4.90 5.65
CA ALA A 406 -9.04 -3.86 5.78
C ALA A 406 -9.14 -3.01 4.51
N PRO A 407 -10.33 -2.49 4.14
CA PRO A 407 -10.46 -1.46 3.11
C PRO A 407 -9.63 -0.22 3.47
N LEU A 408 -9.13 0.51 2.46
CA LEU A 408 -8.22 1.65 2.66
C LEU A 408 -8.69 2.65 3.74
N PRO A 409 -9.96 3.09 3.79
CA PRO A 409 -10.41 4.05 4.81
C PRO A 409 -10.28 3.52 6.24
N LEU A 410 -10.46 2.22 6.46
CA LEU A 410 -10.31 1.59 7.78
C LEU A 410 -8.84 1.31 8.10
N ALA A 411 -8.05 0.95 7.09
CA ALA A 411 -6.60 0.74 7.26
C ALA A 411 -5.93 2.01 7.81
N GLU A 412 -6.30 3.20 7.30
CA GLU A 412 -5.75 4.48 7.74
C GLU A 412 -6.17 4.88 9.17
N THR A 413 -7.17 4.26 9.74
CA THR A 413 -7.58 4.55 11.13
C THR A 413 -6.46 4.22 12.12
N ALA A 414 -5.83 3.06 11.98
CA ALA A 414 -4.74 2.64 12.87
C ALA A 414 -3.47 3.45 12.63
N SER A 415 -3.13 3.73 11.38
CA SER A 415 -1.93 4.49 11.01
C SER A 415 -2.00 5.94 11.50
N THR A 416 -3.11 6.65 11.24
CA THR A 416 -3.30 8.03 11.69
C THR A 416 -3.43 8.15 13.21
N TYR A 417 -4.05 7.16 13.87
CA TYR A 417 -4.11 7.12 15.33
C TYR A 417 -2.72 6.97 15.96
N SER A 418 -1.86 6.14 15.39
CA SER A 418 -0.47 5.99 15.84
C SER A 418 0.33 7.31 15.71
N GLU A 419 0.08 8.10 14.65
CA GLU A 419 0.67 9.44 14.54
C GLU A 419 0.17 10.38 15.65
N LEU A 420 -1.12 10.32 16.02
CA LEU A 420 -1.68 11.13 17.10
C LEU A 420 -1.06 10.77 18.44
N LEU A 421 -0.89 9.47 18.76
CA LEU A 421 -0.23 9.03 19.98
C LEU A 421 1.23 9.51 20.06
N LEU A 422 1.94 9.47 18.93
CA LEU A 422 3.29 10.01 18.83
C LEU A 422 3.28 11.54 19.03
N TYR A 423 2.33 12.26 18.43
CA TYR A 423 2.20 13.70 18.61
C TYR A 423 2.00 14.08 20.06
N ASP A 424 1.10 13.42 20.77
CA ASP A 424 0.85 13.67 22.19
C ASP A 424 2.11 13.42 23.02
N ASN A 425 2.84 12.35 22.75
CA ASN A 425 4.08 12.05 23.47
C ASN A 425 5.16 13.11 23.25
N ILE A 426 5.31 13.60 22.00
CA ILE A 426 6.32 14.62 21.66
C ILE A 426 5.89 15.98 22.20
N SER A 427 4.61 16.38 22.05
CA SER A 427 4.12 17.69 22.48
C SER A 427 4.24 17.89 23.98
N ASN A 428 4.02 16.86 24.77
CA ASN A 428 4.19 16.87 26.23
C ASN A 428 5.66 16.99 26.69
N GLN A 429 6.63 16.78 25.78
CA GLN A 429 8.06 16.92 26.06
C GLN A 429 8.62 18.28 25.62
N VAL A 430 7.83 19.06 24.90
CA VAL A 430 8.22 20.40 24.43
C VAL A 430 7.40 21.40 25.24
N SER A 431 8.04 22.04 26.23
CA SER A 431 7.44 23.19 26.89
C SER A 431 7.14 24.29 25.86
N ASP A 432 6.02 25.01 26.03
CA ASP A 432 5.54 26.11 25.20
C ASP A 432 6.60 27.14 24.78
#